data_28f3c7cbbf6e5643e965d9bede5654db
#
_entry.id   28f3c7cbbf6e5643e965d9bede5654db
#
_cell.length_a   1.000
_cell.length_b   1.000
_cell.length_c   1.000
_cell.angle_alpha   90.00
_cell.angle_beta   90.00
_cell.angle_gamma   90.00
#
_symmetry.space_group_name_H-M   'P 1'
#
loop_
_entity.id
_entity.type
_entity.pdbx_description
1 polymer ?
#
loop_
_entity_poly.entity_id
_entity_poly.type
_entity_poly.pdbx_seq_one_letter_code
_entity_poly.pdbx_strand_id
1 'polypeptide(L)' 'MESKKEEVERLLKKNSDGLTLVEIANLLEISRNTVAVVIAELKGAEQIRIREVGKAKLIYWEGGK' A
#
# COMPACT_ATOMS: atom_id res chain seq x y z
N MET A 1 1.31 14.93 -13.05
CA MET A 1 0.31 14.30 -12.18
C MET A 1 0.78 12.95 -11.71
N GLU A 2 0.59 12.68 -10.43
CA GLU A 2 0.97 11.38 -9.91
C GLU A 2 -0.15 10.37 -10.14
N SER A 3 0.23 9.14 -10.45
CA SER A 3 -0.73 8.06 -10.56
C SER A 3 -1.12 7.60 -9.15
N LYS A 4 -2.23 6.88 -9.05
CA LYS A 4 -2.63 6.30 -7.76
C LYS A 4 -1.54 5.40 -7.19
N LYS A 5 -0.85 4.70 -8.07
CA LYS A 5 0.25 3.84 -7.67
C LYS A 5 1.37 4.63 -6.99
N GLU A 6 1.73 5.77 -7.56
CA GLU A 6 2.76 6.64 -6.99
C GLU A 6 2.33 7.21 -5.64
N GLU A 7 1.07 7.58 -5.50
CA GLU A 7 0.55 8.08 -4.23
C GLU A 7 0.62 7.01 -3.15
N VAL A 8 0.27 5.78 -3.49
CA VAL A 8 0.34 4.66 -2.55
C VAL A 8 1.79 4.41 -2.15
N GLU A 9 2.70 4.40 -3.12
CA GLU A 9 4.13 4.20 -2.85
C GLU A 9 4.66 5.26 -1.88
N ARG A 10 4.34 6.51 -2.13
CA ARG A 10 4.78 7.61 -1.28
C ARG A 10 4.26 7.45 0.14
N LEU A 11 2.99 7.09 0.25
CA LEU A 11 2.36 6.92 1.55
C LEU A 11 3.01 5.80 2.35
N LEU A 12 3.30 4.69 1.68
CA LEU A 12 3.96 3.55 2.32
C LEU A 12 5.38 3.88 2.75
N LYS A 13 6.09 4.65 1.95
CA LYS A 13 7.44 5.08 2.30
C LYS A 13 7.48 5.94 3.55
N LYS A 14 6.44 6.75 3.75
CA LYS A 14 6.33 7.61 4.92
C LYS A 14 5.93 6.86 6.18
N ASN A 15 5.28 5.72 6.01
CA ASN A 15 4.73 4.96 7.14
C ASN A 15 5.43 3.62 7.26
N SER A 16 6.64 3.66 7.79
CA SER A 16 7.48 2.46 7.91
C SER A 16 6.88 1.38 8.80
N ASP A 17 5.90 1.75 9.64
CA ASP A 17 5.23 0.76 10.50
C ASP A 17 4.18 -0.04 9.73
N GLY A 18 3.94 0.34 8.48
CA GLY A 18 2.94 -0.34 7.66
C GLY A 18 1.56 0.29 7.78
N LEU A 19 0.75 0.05 6.75
CA LEU A 19 -0.61 0.54 6.70
C LEU A 19 -1.54 -0.56 6.24
N THR A 20 -2.77 -0.54 6.72
CA THR A 20 -3.78 -1.46 6.20
C THR A 20 -4.36 -0.89 4.91
N LEU A 21 -4.99 -1.76 4.12
CA LEU A 21 -5.63 -1.34 2.88
C LEU A 21 -6.69 -0.25 3.16
N VAL A 22 -7.45 -0.42 4.22
CA VAL A 22 -8.48 0.56 4.60
C VAL A 22 -7.86 1.91 4.94
N GLU A 23 -6.76 1.90 5.67
CA GLU A 23 -6.06 3.14 6.01
C GLU A 23 -5.58 3.87 4.77
N ILE A 24 -5.00 3.12 3.83
CA ILE A 24 -4.53 3.71 2.57
C ILE A 24 -5.70 4.32 1.81
N ALA A 25 -6.81 3.59 1.70
CA ALA A 25 -7.98 4.07 0.99
C ALA A 25 -8.52 5.36 1.62
N ASN A 26 -8.58 5.40 2.95
CA ASN A 26 -9.07 6.59 3.65
C ASN A 26 -8.14 7.78 3.50
N LEU A 27 -6.85 7.56 3.61
CA LEU A 27 -5.87 8.64 3.52
C LEU A 27 -5.80 9.25 2.12
N LEU A 28 -5.98 8.44 1.10
CA LEU A 28 -5.95 8.89 -0.28
C LEU A 28 -7.32 9.24 -0.83
N GLU A 29 -8.37 8.99 -0.04
CA GLU A 29 -9.75 9.24 -0.44
C GLU A 29 -10.12 8.52 -1.74
N ILE A 30 -9.73 7.27 -1.85
CA ILE A 30 -10.03 6.42 -3.00
C ILE A 30 -10.71 5.14 -2.52
N SER A 31 -11.31 4.40 -3.46
CA SER A 31 -12.01 3.18 -3.09
C SER A 31 -11.02 2.07 -2.69
N ARG A 32 -11.49 1.18 -1.84
CA ARG A 32 -10.68 0.03 -1.43
C ARG A 32 -10.33 -0.85 -2.62
N ASN A 33 -11.24 -0.94 -3.60
CA ASN A 33 -10.96 -1.71 -4.81
C ASN A 33 -9.77 -1.14 -5.57
N THR A 34 -9.71 0.19 -5.68
CA THR A 34 -8.60 0.85 -6.36
C THR A 34 -7.28 0.55 -5.62
N VAL A 35 -7.31 0.64 -4.30
CA VAL A 35 -6.12 0.33 -3.50
C VAL A 35 -5.72 -1.13 -3.70
N ALA A 36 -6.68 -2.04 -3.68
CA ALA A 36 -6.40 -3.46 -3.86
C ALA A 36 -5.71 -3.74 -5.19
N VAL A 37 -6.15 -3.08 -6.27
CA VAL A 37 -5.53 -3.24 -7.59
C VAL A 37 -4.08 -2.74 -7.55
N VAL A 38 -3.86 -1.57 -6.97
CA VAL A 38 -2.51 -1.00 -6.89
C VAL A 38 -1.61 -1.89 -6.03
N ILE A 39 -2.12 -2.37 -4.92
CA ILE A 39 -1.35 -3.25 -4.03
C ILE A 39 -0.98 -4.54 -4.75
N ALA A 40 -1.91 -5.10 -5.54
CA ALA A 40 -1.64 -6.30 -6.31
C ALA A 40 -0.50 -6.07 -7.32
N GLU A 41 -0.50 -4.91 -7.97
CA GLU A 41 0.56 -4.55 -8.92
C GLU A 41 1.91 -4.41 -8.21
N LEU A 42 1.93 -3.72 -7.09
CA LEU A 42 3.17 -3.53 -6.33
C LEU A 42 3.68 -4.84 -5.76
N LYS A 43 2.78 -5.72 -5.34
CA LYS A 43 3.16 -7.03 -4.84
C LYS A 43 3.77 -7.88 -5.95
N GLY A 44 3.17 -7.82 -7.15
CA GLY A 44 3.70 -8.52 -8.31
C GLY A 44 5.09 -8.04 -8.70
N ALA A 45 5.39 -6.77 -8.46
CA ALA A 45 6.71 -6.18 -8.73
C ALA A 45 7.66 -6.36 -7.55
N GLU A 46 7.24 -7.04 -6.49
CA GLU A 46 8.02 -7.30 -5.28
C GLU A 46 8.50 -6.01 -4.60
N GLN A 47 7.69 -4.98 -4.66
CA GLN A 47 8.03 -3.70 -4.05
C GLN A 47 7.39 -3.49 -2.69
N ILE A 48 6.47 -4.36 -2.31
CA ILE A 48 5.82 -4.29 -1.01
C ILE A 48 5.82 -5.66 -0.36
N ARG A 49 5.62 -5.65 0.95
CA ARG A 49 5.45 -6.86 1.73
C ARG A 49 4.15 -6.74 2.49
N ILE A 50 3.41 -7.83 2.56
CA ILE A 50 2.16 -7.88 3.31
C ILE A 50 2.38 -8.81 4.50
N ARG A 51 2.04 -8.32 5.69
CA ARG A 51 2.17 -9.09 6.91
C ARG A 51 0.83 -9.15 7.62
N GLU A 52 0.42 -10.35 8.00
CA GLU A 52 -0.81 -10.50 8.76
C GLU A 52 -0.53 -10.43 10.24
N VAL A 53 -1.25 -9.54 10.94
CA VAL A 53 -1.15 -9.39 12.38
C VAL A 53 -2.56 -9.48 12.92
N GLY A 54 -2.88 -10.61 13.56
CA GLY A 54 -4.24 -10.87 13.97
C GLY A 54 -5.16 -10.95 12.77
N LYS A 55 -6.19 -10.10 12.72
CA LYS A 55 -7.13 -10.06 11.61
C LYS A 55 -6.80 -8.95 10.61
N ALA A 56 -5.71 -8.24 10.85
CA ALA A 56 -5.30 -7.13 9.99
C ALA A 56 -4.16 -7.53 9.09
N LYS A 57 -4.13 -6.94 7.89
CA LYS A 57 -3.03 -7.12 6.96
C LYS A 57 -2.31 -5.79 6.84
N LEU A 58 -1.06 -5.77 7.25
CA LEU A 58 -0.24 -4.57 7.16
C LEU A 58 0.61 -4.62 5.91
N ILE A 59 0.62 -3.52 5.18
CA ILE A 59 1.34 -3.40 3.94
C ILE A 59 2.55 -2.51 4.17
N TYR A 60 3.74 -3.01 3.84
CA TYR A 60 5.00 -2.30 4.03
C TYR A 60 5.68 -2.04 2.70
N TRP A 61 6.34 -0.90 2.61
CA TRP A 61 7.17 -0.62 1.45
C TRP A 61 8.49 -1.38 1.59
N GLU A 62 8.83 -2.12 0.57
CA GLU A 62 10.07 -2.91 0.58
C GLU A 62 10.92 -2.64 -0.66
N GLY A 63 10.35 -1.95 -1.64
CA GLY A 63 11.06 -1.65 -2.86
C GLY A 63 12.14 -0.60 -2.65
N GLY A 64 12.92 -0.37 -3.67
CA GLY A 64 13.96 0.65 -3.61
C GLY A 64 15.29 0.14 -3.09
N LYS A 65 15.42 -1.14 -3.02
CA LYS A 65 16.72 -1.72 -2.70
C LYS A 65 17.65 -1.64 -3.89
#